data_35755c010e488772a499f1ae8d215c98
#
_entry.id   35755c010e488772a499f1ae8d215c98
#
_cell.length_a   1.000
_cell.length_b   1.000
_cell.length_c   1.000
_cell.angle_alpha   90.00
_cell.angle_beta   90.00
_cell.angle_gamma   90.00
#
_symmetry.space_group_name_H-M   'P 1'
#
loop_
_entity.id
_entity.type
_entity.pdbx_description
1 polymer ?
#
loop_
_entity_poly.entity_id
_entity_poly.type
_entity_poly.pdbx_seq_one_letter_code
_entity_poly.pdbx_strand_id
1 'polypeptide(L)'
;MAELSPVKRSTQIIRRSFLTATWLGWKIESNWTDPFLFAVYSIIKPLAGAAIIVVMYSVVAKGDFNTPYFAYIYFGNAFFQYVSAVITGVSWSIVDDREHYKTLKYLYVAPIRFPFYLLGRGIARIVTGTFAVVITILGGVLFLHVPFNFASVDWLLFGVSFILGIIVLVYMGLVLAGVTLMLARHSDLVGDVVASSMFLFSGAIFPLSFLPALIRPIGYALPITYWLELLRRALIGANVESLSSFAAFSNVQLLGILAGFTLLFGFFSNRIFQACELRAREHGLIDQVTNY
;
A
#
# COMPACT_ATOMS: atom_id res chain seq x y z
N MET A 1 -1.98 -24.47 36.92
CA MET A 1 -1.79 -23.67 35.67
C MET A 1 -0.42 -24.01 35.12
N ALA A 2 -0.33 -24.71 34.00
CA ALA A 2 0.95 -25.09 33.43
C ALA A 2 1.68 -23.85 32.93
N GLU A 3 2.87 -23.56 33.48
CA GLU A 3 3.73 -22.48 32.99
C GLU A 3 4.14 -22.77 31.55
N LEU A 4 3.67 -21.95 30.62
CA LEU A 4 4.09 -22.02 29.21
C LEU A 4 5.58 -21.71 29.11
N SER A 5 6.34 -22.49 28.34
CA SER A 5 7.73 -22.18 28.05
C SER A 5 7.89 -20.73 27.51
N PRO A 6 9.03 -20.06 27.78
CA PRO A 6 9.23 -18.65 27.37
C PRO A 6 8.97 -18.39 25.88
N VAL A 7 9.33 -19.36 25.03
CA VAL A 7 9.08 -19.28 23.57
C VAL A 7 7.59 -19.33 23.25
N LYS A 8 6.83 -20.25 23.88
CA LYS A 8 5.37 -20.33 23.69
C LYS A 8 4.67 -19.06 24.17
N ARG A 9 5.13 -18.48 25.26
CA ARG A 9 4.59 -17.21 25.79
C ARG A 9 4.83 -16.04 24.83
N SER A 10 6.05 -15.93 24.27
CA SER A 10 6.38 -14.90 23.28
C SER A 10 5.54 -15.02 22.00
N THR A 11 5.41 -16.23 21.45
CA THR A 11 4.59 -16.49 20.24
C THR A 11 3.12 -16.18 20.48
N GLN A 12 2.60 -16.50 21.68
CA GLN A 12 1.23 -16.19 22.03
C GLN A 12 0.97 -14.68 22.15
N ILE A 13 1.92 -13.91 22.69
CA ILE A 13 1.84 -12.44 22.74
C ILE A 13 1.82 -11.85 21.32
N ILE A 14 2.72 -12.30 20.44
CA ILE A 14 2.78 -11.85 19.04
C ILE A 14 1.44 -12.12 18.34
N ARG A 15 0.95 -13.35 18.41
CA ARG A 15 -0.32 -13.74 17.79
C ARG A 15 -1.49 -12.91 18.32
N ARG A 16 -1.59 -12.73 19.63
CA ARG A 16 -2.65 -11.91 20.25
C ARG A 16 -2.55 -10.46 19.81
N SER A 17 -1.35 -9.86 19.86
CA SER A 17 -1.14 -8.48 19.41
C SER A 17 -1.61 -8.28 17.97
N PHE A 18 -1.23 -9.21 17.07
CA PHE A 18 -1.60 -9.15 15.66
C PHE A 18 -3.11 -9.30 15.44
N LEU A 19 -3.73 -10.35 15.99
CA LEU A 19 -5.16 -10.65 15.78
C LEU A 19 -6.06 -9.57 16.40
N THR A 20 -5.73 -9.11 17.61
CA THR A 20 -6.50 -8.04 18.26
C THR A 20 -6.38 -6.73 17.50
N ALA A 21 -5.19 -6.41 17.00
CA ALA A 21 -4.97 -5.21 16.19
C ALA A 21 -5.67 -5.29 14.83
N THR A 22 -5.71 -6.46 14.20
CA THR A 22 -6.47 -6.67 12.95
C THR A 22 -7.95 -6.43 13.18
N TRP A 23 -8.51 -7.00 14.25
CA TRP A 23 -9.91 -6.79 14.60
C TRP A 23 -10.20 -5.32 14.95
N LEU A 24 -9.33 -4.68 15.74
CA LEU A 24 -9.46 -3.26 16.09
C LEU A 24 -9.36 -2.38 14.83
N GLY A 25 -8.38 -2.64 13.97
CA GLY A 25 -8.24 -1.92 12.71
C GLY A 25 -9.48 -2.02 11.84
N TRP A 26 -10.04 -3.23 11.70
CA TRP A 26 -11.30 -3.42 10.97
C TRP A 26 -12.46 -2.65 11.60
N LYS A 27 -12.59 -2.68 12.94
CA LYS A 27 -13.63 -1.94 13.65
C LYS A 27 -13.50 -0.43 13.46
N ILE A 28 -12.30 0.12 13.49
CA ILE A 28 -12.05 1.55 13.24
C ILE A 28 -12.43 1.92 11.81
N GLU A 29 -12.02 1.10 10.82
CA GLU A 29 -12.32 1.36 9.41
C GLU A 29 -13.80 1.22 9.06
N SER A 30 -14.49 0.23 9.65
CA SER A 30 -15.88 -0.11 9.32
C SER A 30 -16.91 0.52 10.25
N ASN A 31 -16.51 1.07 11.39
CA ASN A 31 -17.44 1.59 12.39
C ASN A 31 -17.81 3.05 12.13
N TRP A 32 -18.26 3.34 10.92
CA TRP A 32 -18.84 4.63 10.60
C TRP A 32 -20.23 4.71 11.24
N THR A 33 -20.58 5.90 11.69
CA THR A 33 -21.89 6.16 12.32
C THR A 33 -23.05 5.76 11.41
N ASP A 34 -22.84 5.84 10.08
CA ASP A 34 -23.81 5.47 9.05
C ASP A 34 -23.18 4.49 8.06
N PRO A 35 -23.65 3.22 7.99
CA PRO A 35 -23.20 2.24 7.00
C PRO A 35 -23.39 2.68 5.55
N PHE A 36 -24.40 3.51 5.27
CA PHE A 36 -24.62 4.06 3.94
C PHE A 36 -23.48 5.01 3.55
N LEU A 37 -23.07 5.90 4.43
CA LEU A 37 -21.93 6.80 4.18
C LEU A 37 -20.64 6.01 3.97
N PHE A 38 -20.41 4.95 4.74
CA PHE A 38 -19.27 4.06 4.53
C PHE A 38 -19.28 3.45 3.12
N ALA A 39 -20.42 2.92 2.68
CA ALA A 39 -20.56 2.35 1.34
C ALA A 39 -20.33 3.40 0.24
N VAL A 40 -20.93 4.59 0.38
CA VAL A 40 -20.76 5.72 -0.55
C VAL A 40 -19.28 6.12 -0.67
N TYR A 41 -18.59 6.33 0.45
CA TYR A 41 -17.17 6.68 0.42
C TYR A 41 -16.29 5.57 -0.15
N SER A 42 -16.60 4.32 0.18
CA SER A 42 -15.84 3.17 -0.32
C SER A 42 -15.99 2.96 -1.84
N ILE A 43 -17.05 3.49 -2.45
CA ILE A 43 -17.30 3.40 -3.89
C ILE A 43 -16.86 4.67 -4.60
N ILE A 44 -17.31 5.84 -4.12
CA ILE A 44 -17.11 7.12 -4.83
C ILE A 44 -15.64 7.53 -4.83
N LYS A 45 -14.94 7.40 -3.71
CA LYS A 45 -13.53 7.82 -3.61
C LYS A 45 -12.61 7.09 -4.61
N PRO A 46 -12.64 5.74 -4.71
CA PRO A 46 -11.87 5.00 -5.71
C PRO A 46 -12.24 5.38 -7.15
N LEU A 47 -13.53 5.48 -7.44
CA LEU A 47 -14.00 5.83 -8.79
C LEU A 47 -13.66 7.27 -9.17
N ALA A 48 -13.73 8.21 -8.23
CA ALA A 48 -13.32 9.60 -8.49
C ALA A 48 -11.82 9.69 -8.82
N GLY A 49 -10.97 8.94 -8.10
CA GLY A 49 -9.54 8.85 -8.42
C GLY A 49 -9.28 8.25 -9.81
N ALA A 50 -10.02 7.22 -10.19
CA ALA A 50 -9.94 6.64 -11.53
C ALA A 50 -10.51 7.59 -12.61
N ALA A 51 -11.58 8.33 -12.30
CA ALA A 51 -12.20 9.26 -13.23
C ALA A 51 -11.25 10.36 -13.72
N ILE A 52 -10.32 10.80 -12.88
CA ILE A 52 -9.28 11.77 -13.27
C ILE A 52 -8.45 11.21 -14.45
N ILE A 53 -8.02 9.96 -14.35
CA ILE A 53 -7.26 9.28 -15.41
C ILE A 53 -8.12 9.12 -16.67
N VAL A 54 -9.40 8.76 -16.52
CA VAL A 54 -10.35 8.60 -17.62
C VAL A 54 -10.53 9.91 -18.38
N VAL A 55 -10.79 11.00 -17.65
CA VAL A 55 -10.95 12.32 -18.26
C VAL A 55 -9.67 12.78 -18.94
N MET A 56 -8.52 12.64 -18.27
CA MET A 56 -7.23 12.99 -18.84
C MET A 56 -6.98 12.20 -20.15
N TYR A 57 -7.22 10.89 -20.13
CA TYR A 57 -7.02 10.05 -21.31
C TYR A 57 -8.03 10.36 -22.43
N SER A 58 -9.29 10.66 -22.10
CA SER A 58 -10.32 10.99 -23.08
C SER A 58 -9.97 12.24 -23.90
N VAL A 59 -9.34 13.22 -23.27
CA VAL A 59 -8.87 14.44 -23.94
C VAL A 59 -7.72 14.12 -24.91
N VAL A 60 -6.78 13.25 -24.52
CA VAL A 60 -5.58 12.93 -25.31
C VAL A 60 -5.91 11.94 -26.45
N ALA A 61 -6.67 10.89 -26.15
CA ALA A 61 -6.96 9.76 -27.04
C ALA A 61 -8.35 9.87 -27.73
N LYS A 62 -9.02 11.02 -27.66
CA LYS A 62 -10.33 11.25 -28.27
C LYS A 62 -11.40 10.21 -27.89
N GLY A 63 -11.29 9.66 -26.67
CA GLY A 63 -12.30 8.76 -26.10
C GLY A 63 -12.17 7.28 -26.49
N ASP A 64 -11.10 6.86 -27.15
CA ASP A 64 -10.87 5.43 -27.41
C ASP A 64 -10.25 4.76 -26.19
N PHE A 65 -11.09 4.13 -25.36
CA PHE A 65 -10.67 3.41 -24.15
C PHE A 65 -10.33 1.94 -24.41
N ASN A 66 -10.65 1.38 -25.58
CA ASN A 66 -10.36 0.00 -25.92
C ASN A 66 -8.94 -0.19 -26.47
N THR A 67 -7.97 0.39 -25.81
CA THR A 67 -6.56 0.30 -26.20
C THR A 67 -5.72 -0.38 -25.12
N PRO A 68 -4.69 -1.15 -25.49
CA PRO A 68 -3.75 -1.73 -24.53
C PRO A 68 -3.06 -0.66 -23.66
N TYR A 69 -2.84 0.54 -24.22
CA TYR A 69 -2.22 1.64 -23.49
C TYR A 69 -3.15 2.20 -22.39
N PHE A 70 -4.44 2.32 -22.67
CA PHE A 70 -5.41 2.72 -21.64
C PHE A 70 -5.48 1.67 -20.53
N ALA A 71 -5.55 0.38 -20.90
CA ALA A 71 -5.53 -0.70 -19.91
C ALA A 71 -4.27 -0.66 -19.04
N TYR A 72 -3.10 -0.41 -19.64
CA TYR A 72 -1.82 -0.26 -18.92
C TYR A 72 -1.90 0.83 -17.84
N ILE A 73 -2.39 2.02 -18.19
CA ILE A 73 -2.53 3.15 -17.27
C ILE A 73 -3.60 2.85 -16.21
N TYR A 74 -4.74 2.35 -16.63
CA TYR A 74 -5.91 2.13 -15.78
C TYR A 74 -5.63 1.09 -14.68
N PHE A 75 -5.07 -0.06 -15.03
CA PHE A 75 -4.68 -1.08 -14.05
C PHE A 75 -3.56 -0.60 -13.13
N GLY A 76 -2.59 0.16 -13.66
CA GLY A 76 -1.56 0.78 -12.85
C GLY A 76 -2.14 1.69 -11.77
N ASN A 77 -3.06 2.56 -12.14
CA ASN A 77 -3.76 3.43 -11.20
C ASN A 77 -4.65 2.64 -10.21
N ALA A 78 -5.36 1.61 -10.70
CA ALA A 78 -6.18 0.77 -9.83
C ALA A 78 -5.35 0.11 -8.75
N PHE A 79 -4.26 -0.57 -9.09
CA PHE A 79 -3.40 -1.23 -8.10
C PHE A 79 -2.61 -0.25 -7.23
N PHE A 80 -2.33 0.96 -7.72
CA PHE A 80 -1.70 1.98 -6.90
C PHE A 80 -2.54 2.38 -5.68
N GLN A 81 -3.84 2.15 -5.69
CA GLN A 81 -4.70 2.36 -4.53
C GLN A 81 -4.27 1.51 -3.32
N TYR A 82 -3.72 0.30 -3.53
CA TYR A 82 -3.11 -0.46 -2.44
C TYR A 82 -1.89 0.24 -1.86
N VAL A 83 -1.06 0.86 -2.71
CA VAL A 83 0.13 1.58 -2.27
C VAL A 83 -0.27 2.70 -1.32
N SER A 84 -1.22 3.53 -1.76
CA SER A 84 -1.77 4.58 -0.92
C SER A 84 -2.42 4.01 0.35
N ALA A 85 -3.34 3.04 0.24
CA ALA A 85 -4.07 2.50 1.39
C ALA A 85 -3.14 1.85 2.43
N VAL A 86 -2.14 1.08 2.02
CA VAL A 86 -1.29 0.32 2.94
C VAL A 86 -0.20 1.21 3.54
N ILE A 87 0.54 1.95 2.71
CA ILE A 87 1.67 2.76 3.18
C ILE A 87 1.17 3.90 4.07
N THR A 88 0.19 4.69 3.58
CA THR A 88 -0.36 5.78 4.39
C THR A 88 -1.15 5.23 5.57
N GLY A 89 -1.89 4.15 5.39
CA GLY A 89 -2.73 3.58 6.42
C GLY A 89 -1.97 3.05 7.63
N VAL A 90 -0.80 2.41 7.43
CA VAL A 90 0.06 1.98 8.55
C VAL A 90 0.65 3.21 9.26
N SER A 91 1.08 4.23 8.53
CA SER A 91 1.56 5.50 9.08
C SER A 91 0.46 6.24 9.86
N TRP A 92 -0.73 6.37 9.28
CA TRP A 92 -1.92 6.96 9.92
C TRP A 92 -2.32 6.29 11.23
N SER A 93 -2.08 4.97 11.36
CA SER A 93 -2.37 4.28 12.62
C SER A 93 -1.61 4.87 13.80
N ILE A 94 -0.41 5.43 13.57
CA ILE A 94 0.35 6.15 14.61
C ILE A 94 -0.32 7.47 14.96
N VAL A 95 -0.75 8.21 13.95
CA VAL A 95 -1.44 9.50 14.13
C VAL A 95 -2.76 9.30 14.87
N ASP A 96 -3.56 8.32 14.44
CA ASP A 96 -4.82 7.95 15.07
C ASP A 96 -4.63 7.63 16.57
N ASP A 97 -3.67 6.73 16.87
CA ASP A 97 -3.43 6.28 18.24
C ASP A 97 -2.82 7.38 19.12
N ARG A 98 -2.06 8.32 18.55
CA ARG A 98 -1.45 9.44 19.28
C ARG A 98 -2.39 10.64 19.46
N GLU A 99 -2.99 11.10 18.34
CA GLU A 99 -3.73 12.36 18.29
C GLU A 99 -5.23 12.18 18.55
N HIS A 100 -5.87 11.25 17.83
CA HIS A 100 -7.32 11.07 17.86
C HIS A 100 -7.76 10.25 19.07
N TYR A 101 -7.21 9.05 19.24
CA TYR A 101 -7.63 8.16 20.34
C TYR A 101 -6.83 8.34 21.61
N LYS A 102 -5.65 8.98 21.55
CA LYS A 102 -4.75 9.18 22.70
C LYS A 102 -4.41 7.87 23.42
N THR A 103 -4.38 6.78 22.67
CA THR A 103 -4.17 5.40 23.17
C THR A 103 -2.72 4.97 23.09
N LEU A 104 -1.88 5.68 22.33
CA LEU A 104 -0.51 5.28 22.05
C LEU A 104 0.29 4.95 23.33
N LYS A 105 0.21 5.80 24.34
CA LYS A 105 0.89 5.59 25.64
C LYS A 105 0.43 4.30 26.35
N TYR A 106 -0.84 3.96 26.24
CA TYR A 106 -1.37 2.74 26.87
C TYR A 106 -0.92 1.48 26.12
N LEU A 107 -0.72 1.57 24.80
CA LEU A 107 -0.18 0.48 23.99
C LEU A 107 1.26 0.13 24.42
N TYR A 108 2.04 1.11 24.87
CA TYR A 108 3.40 0.89 25.37
C TYR A 108 3.46 0.29 26.77
N VAL A 109 2.44 0.45 27.59
CA VAL A 109 2.34 -0.18 28.92
C VAL A 109 1.75 -1.59 28.81
N ALA A 110 0.96 -1.86 27.78
CA ALA A 110 0.35 -3.17 27.55
C ALA A 110 1.42 -4.23 27.12
N PRO A 111 1.21 -5.51 27.44
CA PRO A 111 2.11 -6.59 27.06
C PRO A 111 1.91 -6.96 25.57
N ILE A 112 2.13 -6.00 24.67
CA ILE A 112 2.00 -6.16 23.22
C ILE A 112 3.33 -5.93 22.53
N ARG A 113 3.48 -6.49 21.34
CA ARG A 113 4.60 -6.23 20.44
C ARG A 113 4.16 -5.18 19.42
N PHE A 114 4.61 -3.93 19.58
CA PHE A 114 4.12 -2.79 18.81
C PHE A 114 4.26 -2.95 17.28
N PRO A 115 5.38 -3.45 16.70
CA PRO A 115 5.45 -3.71 15.26
C PRO A 115 4.36 -4.68 14.77
N PHE A 116 4.05 -5.73 15.52
CA PHE A 116 2.99 -6.68 15.15
C PHE A 116 1.59 -6.10 15.32
N TYR A 117 1.42 -5.15 16.23
CA TYR A 117 0.20 -4.37 16.33
C TYR A 117 -0.02 -3.53 15.06
N LEU A 118 1.00 -2.80 14.59
CA LEU A 118 0.92 -2.02 13.35
C LEU A 118 0.67 -2.89 12.11
N LEU A 119 1.31 -4.06 12.05
CA LEU A 119 1.05 -5.04 10.98
C LEU A 119 -0.42 -5.49 10.99
N GLY A 120 -0.99 -5.74 12.17
CA GLY A 120 -2.41 -6.08 12.30
C GLY A 120 -3.33 -4.96 11.82
N ARG A 121 -3.03 -3.71 12.18
CA ARG A 121 -3.75 -2.52 11.67
C ARG A 121 -3.66 -2.42 10.14
N GLY A 122 -2.50 -2.74 9.56
CA GLY A 122 -2.28 -2.76 8.11
C GLY A 122 -3.16 -3.76 7.36
N ILE A 123 -3.55 -4.90 7.97
CA ILE A 123 -4.45 -5.87 7.34
C ILE A 123 -5.83 -5.24 7.04
N ALA A 124 -6.37 -4.44 7.95
CA ALA A 124 -7.63 -3.75 7.71
C ALA A 124 -7.53 -2.82 6.48
N ARG A 125 -6.40 -2.12 6.32
CA ARG A 125 -6.12 -1.27 5.16
C ARG A 125 -5.97 -2.06 3.86
N ILE A 126 -5.41 -3.27 3.91
CA ILE A 126 -5.35 -4.16 2.75
C ILE A 126 -6.77 -4.57 2.32
N VAL A 127 -7.64 -4.91 3.27
CA VAL A 127 -9.02 -5.29 2.97
C VAL A 127 -9.78 -4.11 2.33
N THR A 128 -9.72 -2.92 2.91
CA THR A 128 -10.38 -1.73 2.32
C THR A 128 -9.78 -1.35 0.98
N GLY A 129 -8.45 -1.47 0.81
CA GLY A 129 -7.77 -1.32 -0.47
C GLY A 129 -8.24 -2.33 -1.52
N THR A 130 -8.51 -3.58 -1.11
CA THR A 130 -9.05 -4.60 -2.01
C THR A 130 -10.43 -4.20 -2.55
N PHE A 131 -11.32 -3.71 -1.70
CA PHE A 131 -12.61 -3.18 -2.17
C PHE A 131 -12.42 -2.04 -3.17
N ALA A 132 -11.54 -1.10 -2.88
CA ALA A 132 -11.26 0.02 -3.76
C ALA A 132 -10.74 -0.44 -5.14
N VAL A 133 -9.78 -1.35 -5.18
CA VAL A 133 -9.20 -1.90 -6.42
C VAL A 133 -10.25 -2.67 -7.21
N VAL A 134 -10.99 -3.56 -6.55
CA VAL A 134 -12.04 -4.36 -7.21
C VAL A 134 -13.11 -3.46 -7.81
N ILE A 135 -13.59 -2.45 -7.07
CA ILE A 135 -14.59 -1.48 -7.55
C ILE A 135 -14.05 -0.71 -8.75
N THR A 136 -12.79 -0.27 -8.69
CA THR A 136 -12.14 0.44 -9.80
C THR A 136 -12.03 -0.44 -11.03
N ILE A 137 -11.55 -1.68 -10.90
CA ILE A 137 -11.41 -2.62 -12.03
C ILE A 137 -12.78 -2.92 -12.62
N LEU A 138 -13.78 -3.26 -11.79
CA LEU A 138 -15.13 -3.52 -12.26
C LEU A 138 -15.73 -2.30 -12.97
N GLY A 139 -15.53 -1.10 -12.42
CA GLY A 139 -15.95 0.15 -13.07
C GLY A 139 -15.32 0.33 -14.46
N GLY A 140 -14.03 0.04 -14.60
CA GLY A 140 -13.33 0.10 -15.87
C GLY A 140 -13.82 -0.91 -16.90
N VAL A 141 -14.00 -2.15 -16.49
CA VAL A 141 -14.45 -3.23 -17.38
C VAL A 141 -15.92 -3.02 -17.81
N LEU A 142 -16.81 -2.66 -16.87
CA LEU A 142 -18.24 -2.57 -17.15
C LEU A 142 -18.63 -1.29 -17.87
N PHE A 143 -18.05 -0.14 -17.52
CA PHE A 143 -18.47 1.16 -18.05
C PHE A 143 -17.55 1.70 -19.15
N LEU A 144 -16.25 1.40 -19.08
CA LEU A 144 -15.26 1.94 -20.04
C LEU A 144 -14.81 0.89 -21.06
N HIS A 145 -15.30 -0.35 -20.95
CA HIS A 145 -14.92 -1.45 -21.84
C HIS A 145 -13.40 -1.65 -21.94
N VAL A 146 -12.68 -1.44 -20.82
CA VAL A 146 -11.24 -1.70 -20.75
C VAL A 146 -10.97 -3.14 -21.20
N PRO A 147 -10.05 -3.37 -22.15
CA PRO A 147 -9.78 -4.71 -22.63
C PRO A 147 -9.23 -5.59 -21.51
N PHE A 148 -10.08 -6.45 -21.00
CA PHE A 148 -9.76 -7.40 -19.94
C PHE A 148 -10.38 -8.77 -20.25
N ASN A 149 -9.53 -9.79 -20.36
CA ASN A 149 -9.97 -11.15 -20.58
C ASN A 149 -9.57 -12.05 -19.41
N PHE A 150 -10.53 -12.45 -18.61
CA PHE A 150 -10.31 -13.28 -17.43
C PHE A 150 -9.62 -14.64 -17.74
N ALA A 151 -9.85 -15.19 -18.96
CA ALA A 151 -9.26 -16.45 -19.37
C ALA A 151 -7.77 -16.34 -19.77
N SER A 152 -7.31 -15.13 -20.12
CA SER A 152 -5.90 -14.89 -20.50
C SER A 152 -5.02 -14.45 -19.33
N VAL A 153 -5.58 -14.34 -18.13
CA VAL A 153 -4.84 -13.94 -16.92
C VAL A 153 -3.88 -15.04 -16.48
N ASP A 154 -2.60 -14.68 -16.31
CA ASP A 154 -1.63 -15.56 -15.64
C ASP A 154 -1.82 -15.48 -14.12
N TRP A 155 -2.69 -16.35 -13.61
CA TRP A 155 -3.06 -16.39 -12.17
C TRP A 155 -1.88 -16.74 -11.26
N LEU A 156 -0.91 -17.50 -11.75
CA LEU A 156 0.29 -17.83 -10.97
C LEU A 156 1.16 -16.59 -10.79
N LEU A 157 1.46 -15.91 -11.91
CA LEU A 157 2.24 -14.68 -11.90
C LEU A 157 1.53 -13.60 -11.07
N PHE A 158 0.21 -13.46 -11.24
CA PHE A 158 -0.61 -12.54 -10.46
C PHE A 158 -0.52 -12.82 -8.97
N GLY A 159 -0.78 -14.06 -8.54
CA GLY A 159 -0.80 -14.44 -7.13
C GLY A 159 0.55 -14.24 -6.45
N VAL A 160 1.64 -14.69 -7.08
CA VAL A 160 2.99 -14.56 -6.51
C VAL A 160 3.40 -13.08 -6.44
N SER A 161 3.22 -12.32 -7.52
CA SER A 161 3.56 -10.90 -7.53
C SER A 161 2.70 -10.09 -6.57
N PHE A 162 1.41 -10.40 -6.47
CA PHE A 162 0.49 -9.74 -5.54
C PHE A 162 0.92 -9.94 -4.08
N ILE A 163 1.21 -11.17 -3.68
CA ILE A 163 1.65 -11.47 -2.32
C ILE A 163 2.97 -10.77 -1.99
N LEU A 164 3.98 -10.86 -2.87
CA LEU A 164 5.27 -10.19 -2.67
C LEU A 164 5.11 -8.67 -2.57
N GLY A 165 4.28 -8.09 -3.42
CA GLY A 165 4.01 -6.65 -3.41
C GLY A 165 3.30 -6.20 -2.14
N ILE A 166 2.27 -6.91 -1.69
CA ILE A 166 1.61 -6.57 -0.42
C ILE A 166 2.60 -6.65 0.75
N ILE A 167 3.45 -7.66 0.79
CA ILE A 167 4.46 -7.80 1.85
C ILE A 167 5.44 -6.61 1.83
N VAL A 168 5.96 -6.21 0.66
CA VAL A 168 6.89 -5.08 0.58
C VAL A 168 6.21 -3.77 0.94
N LEU A 169 4.94 -3.56 0.54
CA LEU A 169 4.16 -2.38 0.92
C LEU A 169 3.98 -2.26 2.43
N VAL A 170 3.69 -3.37 3.09
CA VAL A 170 3.56 -3.43 4.55
C VAL A 170 4.88 -3.08 5.24
N TYR A 171 6.01 -3.58 4.74
CA TYR A 171 7.33 -3.22 5.27
C TYR A 171 7.67 -1.76 5.04
N MET A 172 7.34 -1.20 3.87
CA MET A 172 7.51 0.23 3.59
C MET A 172 6.62 1.08 4.51
N GLY A 173 5.38 0.64 4.73
CA GLY A 173 4.47 1.28 5.70
C GLY A 173 5.01 1.26 7.12
N LEU A 174 5.66 0.17 7.54
CA LEU A 174 6.29 0.08 8.86
C LEU A 174 7.47 1.06 9.00
N VAL A 175 8.30 1.21 7.96
CA VAL A 175 9.37 2.22 7.95
C VAL A 175 8.78 3.62 8.09
N LEU A 176 7.73 3.92 7.31
CA LEU A 176 7.08 5.22 7.35
C LEU A 176 6.43 5.50 8.71
N ALA A 177 5.80 4.50 9.32
CA ALA A 177 5.26 4.59 10.68
C ALA A 177 6.36 4.94 11.70
N GLY A 178 7.54 4.35 11.58
CA GLY A 178 8.70 4.72 12.40
C GLY A 178 9.08 6.20 12.25
N VAL A 179 9.13 6.70 11.02
CA VAL A 179 9.40 8.13 10.74
C VAL A 179 8.29 9.00 11.34
N THR A 180 7.02 8.62 11.19
CA THR A 180 5.86 9.33 11.75
C THR A 180 5.92 9.44 13.28
N LEU A 181 6.42 8.39 13.96
CA LEU A 181 6.64 8.45 15.43
C LEU A 181 7.63 9.54 15.83
N MET A 182 8.65 9.80 15.01
CA MET A 182 9.67 10.82 15.29
C MET A 182 9.19 12.25 15.01
N LEU A 183 8.11 12.41 14.25
CA LEU A 183 7.57 13.71 13.88
C LEU A 183 6.49 14.12 14.87
N ALA A 184 6.73 15.21 15.60
CA ALA A 184 5.75 15.77 16.52
C ALA A 184 4.68 16.59 15.78
N ARG A 185 5.09 17.33 14.74
CA ARG A 185 4.20 18.20 13.94
C ARG A 185 4.12 17.71 12.50
N HIS A 186 2.98 17.95 11.85
CA HIS A 186 2.73 17.60 10.44
C HIS A 186 2.92 16.09 10.13
N SER A 187 2.78 15.23 11.14
CA SER A 187 2.92 13.78 10.97
C SER A 187 1.81 13.18 10.11
N ASP A 188 0.67 13.83 10.04
CA ASP A 188 -0.49 13.55 9.20
C ASP A 188 -0.18 13.66 7.70
N LEU A 189 0.63 14.64 7.29
CA LEU A 189 0.95 14.89 5.89
C LEU A 189 2.00 13.92 5.32
N VAL A 190 2.83 13.31 6.16
CA VAL A 190 3.98 12.50 5.72
C VAL A 190 3.54 11.32 4.85
N GLY A 191 2.48 10.63 5.25
CA GLY A 191 1.93 9.51 4.48
C GLY A 191 1.52 9.93 3.07
N ASP A 192 0.79 11.04 2.97
CA ASP A 192 0.26 11.52 1.71
C ASP A 192 1.36 12.08 0.78
N VAL A 193 2.35 12.78 1.32
CA VAL A 193 3.50 13.26 0.55
C VAL A 193 4.29 12.09 -0.03
N VAL A 194 4.56 11.05 0.77
CA VAL A 194 5.27 9.86 0.31
C VAL A 194 4.46 9.10 -0.75
N ALA A 195 3.16 8.87 -0.52
CA ALA A 195 2.31 8.19 -1.50
C ALA A 195 2.19 8.97 -2.81
N SER A 196 2.02 10.30 -2.75
CA SER A 196 1.95 11.15 -3.95
C SER A 196 3.27 11.16 -4.72
N SER A 197 4.40 11.20 -4.03
CA SER A 197 5.72 11.08 -4.65
C SER A 197 5.88 9.72 -5.33
N MET A 198 5.48 8.64 -4.68
CA MET A 198 5.52 7.30 -5.25
C MET A 198 4.58 7.17 -6.45
N PHE A 199 3.42 7.83 -6.46
CA PHE A 199 2.49 7.84 -7.59
C PHE A 199 3.14 8.40 -8.85
N LEU A 200 3.91 9.48 -8.71
CA LEU A 200 4.61 10.11 -9.81
C LEU A 200 5.76 9.24 -10.34
N PHE A 201 6.56 8.68 -9.42
CA PHE A 201 7.82 8.02 -9.81
C PHE A 201 7.70 6.51 -10.06
N SER A 202 6.62 5.85 -9.60
CA SER A 202 6.46 4.38 -9.75
C SER A 202 6.05 3.92 -11.13
N GLY A 203 5.74 4.84 -12.06
CA GLY A 203 5.18 4.47 -13.35
C GLY A 203 3.72 4.02 -13.28
N ALA A 204 2.97 4.45 -12.27
CA ALA A 204 1.55 4.10 -12.12
C ALA A 204 0.70 4.67 -13.25
N ILE A 205 0.96 5.90 -13.66
CA ILE A 205 0.19 6.62 -14.71
C ILE A 205 0.82 6.44 -16.09
N PHE A 206 2.13 6.44 -16.18
CA PHE A 206 2.86 6.39 -17.45
C PHE A 206 4.15 5.55 -17.31
N PRO A 207 4.64 4.94 -18.39
CA PRO A 207 5.91 4.22 -18.37
C PRO A 207 7.07 5.13 -17.94
N LEU A 208 8.03 4.58 -17.20
CA LEU A 208 9.19 5.35 -16.72
C LEU A 208 10.02 6.00 -17.83
N SER A 209 9.92 5.48 -19.07
CA SER A 209 10.59 6.04 -20.24
C SER A 209 10.19 7.49 -20.54
N PHE A 210 8.98 7.91 -20.12
CA PHE A 210 8.51 9.29 -20.26
C PHE A 210 9.11 10.25 -19.24
N LEU A 211 9.69 9.74 -18.15
CA LEU A 211 10.34 10.59 -17.16
C LEU A 211 11.68 11.12 -17.71
N PRO A 212 12.04 12.37 -17.39
CA PRO A 212 13.37 12.92 -17.67
C PRO A 212 14.46 11.99 -17.15
N ALA A 213 15.58 11.90 -17.91
CA ALA A 213 16.67 10.97 -17.59
C ALA A 213 17.24 11.15 -16.18
N LEU A 214 17.24 12.40 -15.66
CA LEU A 214 17.76 12.73 -14.34
C LEU A 214 16.96 12.11 -13.19
N ILE A 215 15.64 12.03 -13.31
CA ILE A 215 14.75 11.56 -12.23
C ILE A 215 14.27 10.11 -12.42
N ARG A 216 14.47 9.54 -13.61
CA ARG A 216 14.12 8.14 -13.94
C ARG A 216 14.74 7.10 -13.00
N PRO A 217 16.01 7.24 -12.51
CA PRO A 217 16.59 6.30 -11.55
C PRO A 217 15.79 6.16 -10.26
N ILE A 218 15.07 7.21 -9.83
CA ILE A 218 14.19 7.15 -8.65
C ILE A 218 13.11 6.08 -8.85
N GLY A 219 12.48 6.05 -10.03
CA GLY A 219 11.48 5.05 -10.37
C GLY A 219 12.02 3.63 -10.35
N TYR A 220 13.24 3.41 -10.86
CA TYR A 220 13.88 2.09 -10.83
C TYR A 220 14.29 1.65 -9.41
N ALA A 221 14.49 2.59 -8.48
CA ALA A 221 14.79 2.27 -7.09
C ALA A 221 13.54 1.90 -6.27
N LEU A 222 12.34 2.10 -6.82
CA LEU A 222 11.08 1.81 -6.12
C LEU A 222 10.61 0.37 -6.38
N PRO A 223 10.39 -0.46 -5.35
CA PRO A 223 9.87 -1.82 -5.52
C PRO A 223 8.47 -1.85 -6.12
N ILE A 224 7.68 -0.80 -5.88
CA ILE A 224 6.32 -0.63 -6.38
C ILE A 224 6.28 -0.66 -7.90
N THR A 225 7.29 -0.11 -8.56
CA THR A 225 7.43 -0.07 -10.01
C THR A 225 7.43 -1.48 -10.63
N TYR A 226 8.21 -2.39 -10.06
CA TYR A 226 8.29 -3.79 -10.50
C TYR A 226 7.01 -4.55 -10.18
N TRP A 227 6.41 -4.26 -9.05
CA TRP A 227 5.14 -4.83 -8.65
C TRP A 227 3.99 -4.47 -9.60
N LEU A 228 3.82 -3.18 -9.89
CA LEU A 228 2.79 -2.72 -10.83
C LEU A 228 3.00 -3.30 -12.23
N GLU A 229 4.25 -3.40 -12.67
CA GLU A 229 4.59 -3.99 -13.95
C GLU A 229 4.21 -5.47 -14.03
N LEU A 230 4.56 -6.27 -13.01
CA LEU A 230 4.20 -7.68 -12.94
C LEU A 230 2.69 -7.91 -12.91
N LEU A 231 1.95 -7.09 -12.16
CA LEU A 231 0.49 -7.19 -12.14
C LEU A 231 -0.14 -6.86 -13.50
N ARG A 232 0.37 -5.84 -14.20
CA ARG A 232 -0.07 -5.51 -15.57
C ARG A 232 0.21 -6.66 -16.53
N ARG A 233 1.39 -7.23 -16.51
CA ARG A 233 1.75 -8.38 -17.36
C ARG A 233 0.88 -9.59 -17.07
N ALA A 234 0.61 -9.86 -15.82
CA ALA A 234 -0.27 -10.96 -15.42
C ALA A 234 -1.71 -10.79 -15.91
N LEU A 235 -2.25 -9.55 -15.92
CA LEU A 235 -3.64 -9.28 -16.26
C LEU A 235 -3.89 -9.02 -17.75
N ILE A 236 -2.97 -8.36 -18.44
CA ILE A 236 -3.15 -7.91 -19.83
C ILE A 236 -2.34 -8.77 -20.82
N GLY A 237 -1.35 -9.51 -20.32
CA GLY A 237 -0.51 -10.39 -21.13
C GLY A 237 0.57 -9.67 -21.95
N ALA A 238 1.08 -10.32 -23.00
CA ALA A 238 2.22 -9.88 -23.80
C ALA A 238 2.05 -8.52 -24.50
N ASN A 239 0.82 -8.05 -24.71
CA ASN A 239 0.54 -6.75 -25.32
C ASN A 239 1.08 -5.55 -24.51
N VAL A 240 1.38 -5.76 -23.24
CA VAL A 240 1.92 -4.74 -22.32
C VAL A 240 3.44 -4.63 -22.42
N GLU A 241 4.12 -5.69 -22.81
CA GLU A 241 5.60 -5.70 -22.83
C GLU A 241 6.16 -4.63 -23.76
N SER A 242 5.53 -4.39 -24.90
CA SER A 242 5.94 -3.34 -25.85
C SER A 242 5.76 -1.91 -25.31
N LEU A 243 4.86 -1.72 -24.35
CA LEU A 243 4.57 -0.41 -23.72
C LEU A 243 5.42 -0.17 -22.49
N SER A 244 6.01 -1.22 -21.94
CA SER A 244 6.74 -1.21 -20.69
C SER A 244 8.15 -0.68 -20.83
N SER A 245 8.60 0.09 -19.83
CA SER A 245 10.02 0.44 -19.67
C SER A 245 10.91 -0.76 -19.32
N PHE A 246 10.31 -1.93 -19.08
CA PHE A 246 10.97 -3.18 -18.69
C PHE A 246 10.85 -4.27 -19.77
N ALA A 247 10.60 -3.91 -21.03
CA ALA A 247 10.45 -4.85 -22.13
C ALA A 247 11.62 -5.86 -22.28
N ALA A 248 12.83 -5.43 -21.90
CA ALA A 248 14.02 -6.29 -21.93
C ALA A 248 14.09 -7.32 -20.79
N PHE A 249 13.24 -7.21 -19.76
CA PHE A 249 13.28 -8.09 -18.59
C PHE A 249 12.19 -9.16 -18.67
N SER A 250 12.58 -10.42 -18.39
CA SER A 250 11.62 -11.51 -18.26
C SER A 250 10.82 -11.38 -16.95
N ASN A 251 9.64 -12.02 -16.89
CA ASN A 251 8.81 -12.04 -15.69
C ASN A 251 9.55 -12.63 -14.47
N VAL A 252 10.40 -13.63 -14.71
CA VAL A 252 11.22 -14.25 -13.65
C VAL A 252 12.26 -13.25 -13.09
N GLN A 253 12.88 -12.47 -13.97
CA GLN A 253 13.84 -11.44 -13.54
C GLN A 253 13.16 -10.36 -12.72
N LEU A 254 12.00 -9.86 -13.16
CA LEU A 254 11.22 -8.87 -12.42
C LEU A 254 10.73 -9.41 -11.06
N LEU A 255 10.29 -10.67 -11.01
CA LEU A 255 9.95 -11.35 -9.74
C LEU A 255 11.17 -11.47 -8.83
N GLY A 256 12.34 -11.81 -9.37
CA GLY A 256 13.59 -11.87 -8.61
C GLY A 256 13.97 -10.53 -8.02
N ILE A 257 13.83 -9.44 -8.77
CA ILE A 257 14.09 -8.08 -8.29
C ILE A 257 13.07 -7.72 -7.17
N LEU A 258 11.78 -7.97 -7.37
CA LEU A 258 10.75 -7.71 -6.38
C LEU A 258 10.97 -8.52 -5.09
N ALA A 259 11.34 -9.80 -5.22
CA ALA A 259 11.69 -10.65 -4.09
C ALA A 259 12.93 -10.12 -3.35
N GLY A 260 13.95 -9.67 -4.08
CA GLY A 260 15.13 -9.01 -3.51
C GLY A 260 14.77 -7.78 -2.68
N PHE A 261 13.92 -6.90 -3.20
CA PHE A 261 13.40 -5.75 -2.45
C PHE A 261 12.59 -6.19 -1.22
N THR A 262 11.75 -7.22 -1.37
CA THR A 262 10.94 -7.73 -0.24
C THR A 262 11.83 -8.23 0.89
N LEU A 263 12.90 -8.97 0.58
CA LEU A 263 13.88 -9.43 1.56
C LEU A 263 14.66 -8.27 2.20
N LEU A 264 15.08 -7.30 1.40
CA LEU A 264 15.79 -6.10 1.86
C LEU A 264 14.93 -5.30 2.84
N PHE A 265 13.71 -4.96 2.45
CA PHE A 265 12.79 -4.25 3.33
C PHE A 265 12.38 -5.09 4.55
N GLY A 266 12.20 -6.41 4.39
CA GLY A 266 11.94 -7.32 5.52
C GLY A 266 13.05 -7.31 6.57
N PHE A 267 14.31 -7.25 6.12
CA PHE A 267 15.46 -7.20 7.01
C PHE A 267 15.60 -5.84 7.71
N PHE A 268 15.43 -4.74 6.98
CA PHE A 268 15.71 -3.40 7.50
C PHE A 268 14.51 -2.73 8.18
N SER A 269 13.27 -3.01 7.76
CA SER A 269 12.09 -2.28 8.24
C SER A 269 11.92 -2.33 9.76
N ASN A 270 12.06 -3.52 10.35
CA ASN A 270 11.93 -3.67 11.80
C ASN A 270 13.07 -2.98 12.57
N ARG A 271 14.29 -2.98 12.04
CA ARG A 271 15.44 -2.29 12.65
C ARG A 271 15.29 -0.78 12.59
N ILE A 272 14.87 -0.26 11.42
CA ILE A 272 14.61 1.16 11.26
C ILE A 272 13.48 1.60 12.19
N PHE A 273 12.39 0.82 12.22
CA PHE A 273 11.26 1.11 13.11
C PHE A 273 11.69 1.17 14.57
N GLN A 274 12.44 0.17 15.06
CA GLN A 274 12.93 0.12 16.44
C GLN A 274 13.88 1.29 16.76
N ALA A 275 14.73 1.68 15.83
CA ALA A 275 15.62 2.83 16.01
C ALA A 275 14.82 4.15 16.11
N CYS A 276 13.80 4.33 15.26
CA CYS A 276 12.90 5.49 15.31
C CYS A 276 12.09 5.49 16.62
N GLU A 277 11.55 4.34 17.01
CA GLU A 277 10.79 4.14 18.23
C GLU A 277 11.62 4.50 19.48
N LEU A 278 12.87 4.02 19.56
CA LEU A 278 13.76 4.32 20.67
C LEU A 278 14.01 5.83 20.78
N ARG A 279 14.34 6.47 19.65
CA ARG A 279 14.55 7.93 19.62
C ARG A 279 13.28 8.70 19.99
N ALA A 280 12.12 8.26 19.52
CA ALA A 280 10.86 8.91 19.87
C ALA A 280 10.57 8.82 21.38
N ARG A 281 10.92 7.71 22.03
CA ARG A 281 10.83 7.54 23.49
C ARG A 281 11.80 8.45 24.24
N GLU A 282 13.07 8.49 23.81
CA GLU A 282 14.12 9.32 24.42
C GLU A 282 13.76 10.81 24.38
N HIS A 283 13.10 11.28 23.33
CA HIS A 283 12.69 12.67 23.18
C HIS A 283 11.28 12.98 23.67
N GLY A 284 10.59 12.00 24.28
CA GLY A 284 9.23 12.19 24.80
C GLY A 284 8.16 12.47 23.73
N LEU A 285 8.40 12.05 22.46
CA LEU A 285 7.49 12.34 21.34
C LEU A 285 6.23 11.47 21.33
N ILE A 286 6.19 10.42 22.17
CA ILE A 286 5.07 9.47 22.23
C ILE A 286 3.80 10.12 22.81
N ASP A 287 3.97 11.02 23.79
CA ASP A 287 2.87 11.70 24.50
C ASP A 287 2.59 13.11 23.98
N GLN A 288 3.38 13.59 23.01
CA GLN A 288 3.14 14.88 22.40
C GLN A 288 1.89 14.84 21.52
N VAL A 289 0.83 15.45 22.00
CA VAL A 289 -0.37 15.74 21.21
C VAL A 289 -0.18 17.13 20.61
N THR A 290 -0.08 17.21 19.31
CA THR A 290 -0.07 18.49 18.60
C THR A 290 -1.52 18.85 18.34
N ASN A 291 -2.13 19.60 19.26
CA ASN A 291 -3.42 20.21 18.97
C ASN A 291 -3.24 21.11 17.74
N TYR A 292 -4.00 20.85 16.69
CA TYR A 292 -4.13 21.75 15.54
C TYR A 292 -4.75 23.06 15.95
#